data_b3ad9bd1aa57bb7e867ee608b62ea234
#
_entry.id   b3ad9bd1aa57bb7e867ee608b62ea234
#
_cell.length_a   1.000
_cell.length_b   1.000
_cell.length_c   1.000
_cell.angle_alpha   90.00
_cell.angle_beta   90.00
_cell.angle_gamma   90.00
#
_symmetry.space_group_name_H-M   'P 1'
#
loop_
_entity.id
_entity.type
_entity.pdbx_description
1 polymer ?
#
loop_
_entity_poly.entity_id
_entity_poly.type
_entity_poly.pdbx_seq_one_letter_code
_entity_poly.pdbx_strand_id
1 'polypeptide(L)'
;MESDLFNEKLSGTHIQNKEKISKGYNLYEGKLIDVDGKEIKKWKNGYLGLILKDGRYLAQKGYEEKKWGFYTWDDKVIWEKDEAIHHDIVFDEDRGLIITFSKEMHEYKGRNVDFCVIIEYDLNGKEVFRWSTWENLKEIQKNHKPLELDRPKVFFLPETAKRKDKTPWGGNYDYYRINSLQIIPETDIGKKDSRFRKGNWIISIRHGSMIFILDKDTKKIVWKCIYEDVKDNIEGQHSVQMLENGRILIFDNGRYRGWSRVIEINPLNYEILWEYKSDKKEGFFTLSEGYCQRLKNGNTLITESEKGRVFEITKEGEIVWGFYHPDKQDETNSLHPESYGKRQWIYRMIRYEKDFIDKIRLKGR
;
A
#
# COMPACT_ATOMS: atom_id res chain seq x y z
N MET A 1 -11.26 7.93 26.44
CA MET A 1 -10.73 8.76 25.33
C MET A 1 -10.63 8.01 24.01
N GLU A 2 -10.24 6.72 23.94
CA GLU A 2 -10.27 5.95 22.67
C GLU A 2 -11.67 5.74 22.10
N SER A 3 -12.72 5.61 22.92
CA SER A 3 -14.09 5.35 22.45
C SER A 3 -14.68 6.48 21.60
N ASP A 4 -14.24 7.72 21.77
CA ASP A 4 -14.77 8.87 21.03
C ASP A 4 -14.15 9.02 19.65
N LEU A 5 -12.95 8.44 19.44
CA LEU A 5 -12.23 8.49 18.15
C LEU A 5 -12.77 7.50 17.11
N PHE A 6 -13.62 6.55 17.51
CA PHE A 6 -14.24 5.56 16.62
C PHE A 6 -15.70 5.89 16.28
N ASN A 7 -16.09 7.15 16.46
CA ASN A 7 -17.44 7.58 16.20
C ASN A 7 -17.72 7.65 14.67
N GLU A 8 -18.68 6.86 14.23
CA GLU A 8 -19.13 6.84 12.82
C GLU A 8 -19.69 8.18 12.32
N LYS A 9 -20.04 9.08 13.25
CA LYS A 9 -20.53 10.44 12.92
C LYS A 9 -19.43 11.44 12.60
N LEU A 10 -18.14 11.10 12.87
CA LEU A 10 -17.02 12.01 12.57
C LEU A 10 -16.79 12.12 11.07
N SER A 11 -16.44 13.31 10.60
CA SER A 11 -16.16 13.62 9.20
C SER A 11 -15.07 14.70 9.13
N GLY A 12 -14.18 14.58 8.12
CA GLY A 12 -13.08 15.50 7.95
C GLY A 12 -11.96 15.33 8.98
N THR A 13 -11.22 16.40 9.25
CA THR A 13 -10.04 16.40 10.12
C THR A 13 -10.40 16.63 11.58
N HIS A 14 -9.77 15.87 12.45
CA HIS A 14 -9.87 15.98 13.90
C HIS A 14 -8.48 16.03 14.53
N ILE A 15 -8.15 17.12 15.18
CA ILE A 15 -6.85 17.37 15.80
C ILE A 15 -6.96 17.14 17.31
N GLN A 16 -6.17 16.22 17.84
CA GLN A 16 -6.12 15.93 19.28
C GLN A 16 -4.98 16.68 19.97
N ASN A 17 -3.83 16.76 19.32
CA ASN A 17 -2.65 17.44 19.86
C ASN A 17 -1.83 18.08 18.76
N LYS A 18 -2.08 19.37 18.50
CA LYS A 18 -1.47 20.12 17.40
C LYS A 18 0.05 20.22 17.46
N GLU A 19 0.63 20.18 18.65
CA GLU A 19 2.09 20.33 18.84
C GLU A 19 2.84 19.04 18.45
N LYS A 20 2.19 17.89 18.55
CA LYS A 20 2.78 16.58 18.24
C LYS A 20 2.56 16.11 16.79
N ILE A 21 1.74 16.80 16.00
CA ILE A 21 1.45 16.42 14.61
C ILE A 21 2.68 16.66 13.73
N SER A 22 2.98 15.71 12.84
CA SER A 22 3.94 15.91 11.76
C SER A 22 3.39 16.89 10.74
N LYS A 23 4.05 18.03 10.57
CA LYS A 23 3.62 19.07 9.62
C LYS A 23 3.76 18.57 8.18
N GLY A 24 2.75 18.80 7.35
CA GLY A 24 2.79 18.36 5.96
C GLY A 24 1.46 18.47 5.24
N TYR A 25 1.38 17.77 4.12
CA TYR A 25 0.20 17.69 3.28
C TYR A 25 -0.16 16.24 3.02
N ASN A 26 -1.43 15.91 3.04
CA ASN A 26 -1.94 14.57 2.87
C ASN A 26 -2.51 14.40 1.47
N LEU A 27 -2.02 13.41 0.73
CA LEU A 27 -2.58 13.00 -0.56
C LEU A 27 -3.45 11.76 -0.37
N TYR A 28 -4.69 11.83 -0.80
CA TYR A 28 -5.61 10.69 -0.93
C TYR A 28 -6.57 10.94 -2.09
N GLU A 29 -6.86 9.94 -2.88
CA GLU A 29 -7.84 9.99 -3.98
C GLU A 29 -7.72 11.22 -4.89
N GLY A 30 -6.49 11.61 -5.22
CA GLY A 30 -6.20 12.80 -6.03
C GLY A 30 -6.45 14.13 -5.34
N LYS A 31 -6.74 14.14 -4.04
CA LYS A 31 -6.90 15.34 -3.22
C LYS A 31 -5.69 15.54 -2.34
N LEU A 32 -5.10 16.71 -2.39
CA LEU A 32 -4.04 17.16 -1.48
C LEU A 32 -4.64 18.14 -0.47
N ILE A 33 -4.62 17.76 0.80
CA ILE A 33 -5.10 18.59 1.92
C ILE A 33 -3.97 18.90 2.89
N ASP A 34 -4.05 20.02 3.61
CA ASP A 34 -3.16 20.26 4.73
C ASP A 34 -3.61 19.49 6.00
N VAL A 35 -2.85 19.62 7.09
CA VAL A 35 -3.16 18.94 8.34
C VAL A 35 -4.44 19.47 9.03
N ASP A 36 -4.90 20.65 8.66
CA ASP A 36 -6.16 21.22 9.16
C ASP A 36 -7.36 20.79 8.28
N GLY A 37 -7.11 20.02 7.19
CA GLY A 37 -8.15 19.49 6.27
C GLY A 37 -8.50 20.41 5.12
N LYS A 38 -7.81 21.55 4.97
CA LYS A 38 -8.03 22.47 3.85
C LYS A 38 -7.49 21.89 2.56
N GLU A 39 -8.36 21.83 1.52
CA GLU A 39 -7.93 21.41 0.19
C GLU A 39 -6.92 22.40 -0.42
N ILE A 40 -5.80 21.88 -0.87
CA ILE A 40 -4.70 22.62 -1.51
C ILE A 40 -4.74 22.41 -3.02
N LYS A 41 -5.02 21.17 -3.44
CA LYS A 41 -5.05 20.76 -4.85
C LYS A 41 -5.95 19.55 -5.00
N LYS A 42 -6.63 19.46 -6.14
CA LYS A 42 -7.37 18.27 -6.57
C LYS A 42 -7.01 17.99 -8.03
N TRP A 43 -6.61 16.74 -8.31
CA TRP A 43 -6.40 16.21 -9.65
C TRP A 43 -7.63 15.45 -10.13
N LYS A 44 -7.81 15.34 -11.44
CA LYS A 44 -8.93 14.60 -12.06
C LYS A 44 -8.82 13.10 -11.83
N ASN A 45 -7.56 12.61 -11.82
CA ASN A 45 -7.24 11.20 -11.65
C ASN A 45 -6.52 11.00 -10.32
N GLY A 46 -6.83 9.94 -9.57
CA GLY A 46 -6.16 9.83 -8.29
C GLY A 46 -6.61 8.73 -7.35
N TYR A 47 -7.22 7.67 -7.83
CA TYR A 47 -7.48 6.51 -6.98
C TYR A 47 -6.19 6.08 -6.25
N LEU A 48 -5.10 5.98 -7.00
CA LEU A 48 -3.75 5.80 -6.48
C LEU A 48 -2.87 6.90 -7.07
N GLY A 49 -2.19 7.69 -6.25
CA GLY A 49 -1.39 8.80 -6.70
C GLY A 49 -0.04 8.93 -6.01
N LEU A 50 0.95 9.45 -6.74
CA LEU A 50 2.30 9.74 -6.25
C LEU A 50 2.78 11.07 -6.82
N ILE A 51 3.16 12.01 -5.94
CA ILE A 51 3.75 13.30 -6.32
C ILE A 51 5.27 13.16 -6.33
N LEU A 52 5.91 13.52 -7.44
CA LEU A 52 7.36 13.50 -7.59
C LEU A 52 8.00 14.83 -7.15
N LYS A 53 9.31 14.82 -6.89
CA LYS A 53 10.06 16.00 -6.41
C LYS A 53 10.03 17.20 -7.36
N ASP A 54 9.81 16.97 -8.64
CA ASP A 54 9.68 18.02 -9.65
C ASP A 54 8.26 18.53 -9.85
N GLY A 55 7.30 18.00 -9.08
CA GLY A 55 5.90 18.36 -9.11
C GLY A 55 5.05 17.55 -10.09
N ARG A 56 5.66 16.64 -10.87
CA ARG A 56 4.88 15.74 -11.72
C ARG A 56 4.10 14.74 -10.87
N TYR A 57 3.05 14.20 -11.43
CA TYR A 57 2.09 13.35 -10.73
C TYR A 57 1.82 12.07 -11.50
N LEU A 58 2.08 10.93 -10.87
CA LEU A 58 1.70 9.61 -11.36
C LEU A 58 0.37 9.22 -10.73
N ALA A 59 -0.58 8.75 -11.52
CA ALA A 59 -1.89 8.37 -10.99
C ALA A 59 -2.57 7.26 -11.78
N GLN A 60 -3.24 6.39 -11.05
CA GLN A 60 -4.26 5.49 -11.56
C GLN A 60 -5.62 6.18 -11.49
N LYS A 61 -6.43 6.05 -12.53
CA LYS A 61 -7.71 6.77 -12.65
C LYS A 61 -8.77 6.23 -11.69
N GLY A 62 -8.93 4.91 -11.64
CA GLY A 62 -9.83 4.21 -10.74
C GLY A 62 -9.48 2.74 -10.65
N TYR A 63 -9.96 2.03 -9.64
CA TYR A 63 -9.61 0.62 -9.42
C TYR A 63 -10.02 -0.29 -10.58
N GLU A 64 -11.17 -0.04 -11.18
CA GLU A 64 -11.69 -0.81 -12.31
C GLU A 64 -11.34 -0.20 -13.67
N GLU A 65 -10.85 1.04 -13.68
CA GLU A 65 -10.45 1.70 -14.91
C GLU A 65 -9.06 1.23 -15.33
N LYS A 66 -8.99 0.63 -16.52
CA LYS A 66 -7.71 0.22 -17.15
C LYS A 66 -6.96 1.44 -17.65
N LYS A 67 -6.77 2.44 -16.80
CA LYS A 67 -6.12 3.68 -17.18
C LYS A 67 -5.26 4.23 -16.06
N TRP A 68 -4.02 4.53 -16.38
CA TRP A 68 -3.09 5.24 -15.52
C TRP A 68 -2.18 6.13 -16.35
N GLY A 69 -1.52 7.08 -15.71
CA GLY A 69 -0.72 8.01 -16.47
C GLY A 69 0.20 8.87 -15.64
N PHE A 70 0.91 9.72 -16.37
CA PHE A 70 1.86 10.69 -15.88
C PHE A 70 1.40 12.08 -16.27
N TYR A 71 1.36 12.99 -15.31
CA TYR A 71 0.75 14.30 -15.42
C TYR A 71 1.67 15.38 -14.88
N THR A 72 1.49 16.61 -15.34
CA THR A 72 2.10 17.77 -14.70
C THR A 72 1.36 18.12 -13.40
N TRP A 73 1.95 19.01 -12.60
CA TRP A 73 1.26 19.58 -11.43
C TRP A 73 -0.13 20.16 -11.79
N ASP A 74 -0.25 20.80 -12.96
CA ASP A 74 -1.49 21.43 -13.44
C ASP A 74 -2.41 20.46 -14.18
N ASP A 75 -2.26 19.16 -13.95
CA ASP A 75 -3.14 18.11 -14.48
C ASP A 75 -3.12 17.96 -16.02
N LYS A 76 -2.06 18.45 -16.68
CA LYS A 76 -1.85 18.22 -18.12
C LYS A 76 -1.25 16.84 -18.30
N VAL A 77 -1.80 16.10 -19.26
CA VAL A 77 -1.31 14.76 -19.61
C VAL A 77 0.09 14.86 -20.21
N ILE A 78 1.06 14.13 -19.64
CA ILE A 78 2.35 13.86 -20.25
C ILE A 78 2.20 12.60 -21.11
N TRP A 79 1.66 11.52 -20.55
CA TRP A 79 1.20 10.33 -21.25
C TRP A 79 0.16 9.58 -20.41
N GLU A 80 -0.66 8.77 -21.06
CA GLU A 80 -1.61 7.83 -20.44
C GLU A 80 -1.49 6.47 -21.11
N LYS A 81 -1.80 5.41 -20.36
CA LYS A 81 -1.84 4.03 -20.82
C LYS A 81 -3.20 3.41 -20.52
N ASP A 82 -3.74 2.69 -21.48
CA ASP A 82 -4.92 1.83 -21.33
C ASP A 82 -4.48 0.43 -20.87
N GLU A 83 -3.95 0.36 -19.66
CA GLU A 83 -3.40 -0.84 -19.06
C GLU A 83 -3.88 -0.96 -17.61
N ALA A 84 -4.27 -2.18 -17.22
CA ALA A 84 -4.67 -2.44 -15.85
C ALA A 84 -3.45 -2.59 -14.95
N ILE A 85 -3.31 -1.67 -14.00
CA ILE A 85 -2.35 -1.77 -12.90
C ILE A 85 -3.09 -1.91 -11.57
N HIS A 86 -2.40 -2.32 -10.51
CA HIS A 86 -3.02 -2.48 -9.21
C HIS A 86 -2.07 -2.15 -8.06
N HIS A 87 -2.61 -1.77 -6.92
CA HIS A 87 -2.03 -1.62 -5.59
C HIS A 87 -0.95 -0.56 -5.44
N ASP A 88 0.07 -0.46 -6.30
CA ASP A 88 1.17 0.47 -6.05
C ASP A 88 1.75 1.09 -7.31
N ILE A 89 2.21 2.33 -7.18
CA ILE A 89 3.06 3.03 -8.14
C ILE A 89 4.24 3.59 -7.34
N VAL A 90 5.45 3.18 -7.71
CA VAL A 90 6.70 3.57 -7.07
C VAL A 90 7.58 4.27 -8.09
N PHE A 91 8.30 5.29 -7.67
CA PHE A 91 9.28 5.96 -8.52
C PHE A 91 10.69 5.74 -7.98
N ASP A 92 11.54 5.16 -8.81
CA ASP A 92 12.97 5.03 -8.55
C ASP A 92 13.68 6.30 -9.01
N GLU A 93 13.96 7.20 -8.06
CA GLU A 93 14.61 8.47 -8.36
C GLU A 93 16.04 8.31 -8.87
N ASP A 94 16.77 7.29 -8.37
CA ASP A 94 18.17 7.06 -8.73
C ASP A 94 18.28 6.59 -10.21
N ARG A 95 17.29 5.83 -10.71
CA ARG A 95 17.27 5.29 -12.07
C ARG A 95 16.32 6.01 -13.03
N GLY A 96 15.43 6.87 -12.50
CA GLY A 96 14.38 7.52 -13.29
C GLY A 96 13.34 6.55 -13.84
N LEU A 97 12.99 5.50 -13.08
CA LEU A 97 12.06 4.46 -13.49
C LEU A 97 10.78 4.47 -12.66
N ILE A 98 9.67 4.16 -13.30
CA ILE A 98 8.36 3.97 -12.67
C ILE A 98 8.13 2.48 -12.52
N ILE A 99 7.79 2.03 -11.31
CA ILE A 99 7.55 0.62 -11.00
C ILE A 99 6.08 0.48 -10.58
N THR A 100 5.38 -0.48 -11.16
CA THR A 100 4.00 -0.78 -10.80
C THR A 100 3.70 -2.27 -10.95
N PHE A 101 2.49 -2.68 -10.59
CA PHE A 101 2.04 -4.06 -10.67
C PHE A 101 0.94 -4.21 -11.71
N SER A 102 1.05 -5.30 -12.45
CA SER A 102 0.00 -5.83 -13.30
C SER A 102 -0.16 -7.33 -13.05
N LYS A 103 -0.89 -8.02 -13.88
CA LYS A 103 -1.05 -9.47 -13.81
C LYS A 103 -1.00 -10.09 -15.19
N GLU A 104 -0.69 -11.38 -15.21
CA GLU A 104 -0.77 -12.24 -16.38
C GLU A 104 -1.54 -13.51 -16.05
N MET A 105 -2.36 -13.99 -16.97
CA MET A 105 -3.17 -15.19 -16.78
C MET A 105 -2.44 -16.40 -17.32
N HIS A 106 -2.36 -17.45 -16.50
CA HIS A 106 -1.87 -18.77 -16.88
C HIS A 106 -2.85 -19.87 -16.51
N GLU A 107 -2.85 -20.96 -17.25
CA GLU A 107 -3.51 -22.19 -16.82
C GLU A 107 -2.62 -22.87 -15.76
N TYR A 108 -3.17 -23.02 -14.55
CA TYR A 108 -2.47 -23.64 -13.43
C TYR A 108 -3.42 -24.57 -12.69
N LYS A 109 -3.07 -25.86 -12.60
CA LYS A 109 -3.91 -26.92 -11.99
C LYS A 109 -5.33 -26.95 -12.53
N GLY A 110 -5.49 -26.81 -13.85
CA GLY A 110 -6.79 -26.84 -14.54
C GLY A 110 -7.68 -25.61 -14.30
N ARG A 111 -7.08 -24.48 -13.88
CA ARG A 111 -7.78 -23.21 -13.63
C ARG A 111 -7.06 -22.06 -14.33
N ASN A 112 -7.84 -21.03 -14.73
CA ASN A 112 -7.30 -19.77 -15.21
C ASN A 112 -6.92 -18.90 -14.01
N VAL A 113 -5.63 -18.72 -13.80
CA VAL A 113 -5.07 -18.06 -12.61
C VAL A 113 -4.29 -16.83 -13.01
N ASP A 114 -4.58 -15.71 -12.34
CA ASP A 114 -3.80 -14.49 -12.46
C ASP A 114 -2.58 -14.52 -11.54
N PHE A 115 -1.42 -14.34 -12.13
CA PHE A 115 -0.14 -14.19 -11.44
C PHE A 115 0.31 -12.73 -11.52
N CYS A 116 0.84 -12.21 -10.41
CA CYS A 116 1.30 -10.83 -10.37
C CYS A 116 2.60 -10.64 -11.16
N VAL A 117 2.68 -9.49 -11.82
CA VAL A 117 3.85 -9.01 -12.56
C VAL A 117 4.27 -7.67 -12.01
N ILE A 118 5.56 -7.48 -11.76
CA ILE A 118 6.18 -6.18 -11.48
C ILE A 118 6.75 -5.66 -12.77
N ILE A 119 6.42 -4.43 -13.14
CA ILE A 119 6.83 -3.83 -14.41
C ILE A 119 7.57 -2.52 -14.12
N GLU A 120 8.71 -2.33 -14.77
CA GLU A 120 9.43 -1.05 -14.81
C GLU A 120 9.18 -0.34 -16.12
N TYR A 121 8.86 0.95 -16.06
CA TYR A 121 8.70 1.84 -17.20
C TYR A 121 9.71 2.99 -17.11
N ASP A 122 10.20 3.43 -18.26
CA ASP A 122 10.91 4.70 -18.35
C ASP A 122 9.96 5.91 -18.22
N LEU A 123 10.51 7.12 -18.16
CA LEU A 123 9.71 8.35 -18.07
C LEU A 123 8.83 8.65 -19.28
N ASN A 124 9.06 7.97 -20.41
CA ASN A 124 8.22 8.05 -21.60
C ASN A 124 7.11 7.01 -21.61
N GLY A 125 7.02 6.20 -20.55
CA GLY A 125 6.03 5.14 -20.41
C GLY A 125 6.37 3.86 -21.20
N LYS A 126 7.62 3.69 -21.69
CA LYS A 126 8.05 2.45 -22.33
C LYS A 126 8.42 1.42 -21.26
N GLU A 127 7.88 0.21 -21.39
CA GLU A 127 8.29 -0.93 -20.55
C GLU A 127 9.76 -1.28 -20.82
N VAL A 128 10.55 -1.35 -19.76
CA VAL A 128 11.99 -1.65 -19.82
C VAL A 128 12.37 -2.93 -19.10
N PHE A 129 11.52 -3.40 -18.16
CA PHE A 129 11.76 -4.63 -17.42
C PHE A 129 10.45 -5.21 -16.89
N ARG A 130 10.41 -6.54 -16.75
CA ARG A 130 9.29 -7.31 -16.22
C ARG A 130 9.81 -8.46 -15.34
N TRP A 131 9.17 -8.64 -14.18
CA TRP A 131 9.41 -9.77 -13.29
C TRP A 131 8.07 -10.42 -12.92
N SER A 132 7.95 -11.71 -13.18
CA SER A 132 6.70 -12.45 -13.02
C SER A 132 6.75 -13.41 -11.84
N THR A 133 5.68 -13.46 -11.05
CA THR A 133 5.51 -14.47 -10.00
C THR A 133 5.29 -15.87 -10.59
N TRP A 134 4.79 -15.98 -11.83
CA TRP A 134 4.67 -17.25 -12.53
C TRP A 134 6.03 -17.85 -12.89
N GLU A 135 6.88 -17.07 -13.52
CA GLU A 135 8.23 -17.50 -13.90
C GLU A 135 9.09 -17.85 -12.68
N ASN A 136 8.87 -17.16 -11.57
CA ASN A 136 9.61 -17.32 -10.32
C ASN A 136 8.87 -18.19 -9.28
N LEU A 137 7.81 -18.91 -9.69
CA LEU A 137 6.93 -19.64 -8.77
C LEU A 137 7.69 -20.66 -7.88
N LYS A 138 8.64 -21.40 -8.46
CA LYS A 138 9.46 -22.38 -7.72
C LYS A 138 10.33 -21.72 -6.65
N GLU A 139 10.89 -20.55 -6.95
CA GLU A 139 11.74 -19.80 -6.00
C GLU A 139 10.88 -19.17 -4.88
N ILE A 140 9.71 -18.66 -5.22
CA ILE A 140 8.76 -18.13 -4.22
C ILE A 140 8.31 -19.26 -3.28
N GLN A 141 8.01 -20.45 -3.80
CA GLN A 141 7.52 -21.60 -3.03
C GLN A 141 8.62 -22.34 -2.25
N LYS A 142 9.89 -22.06 -2.51
CA LYS A 142 10.98 -22.67 -1.77
C LYS A 142 10.86 -22.35 -0.27
N ASN A 143 10.77 -23.40 0.57
CA ASN A 143 10.56 -23.33 2.01
C ASN A 143 9.20 -22.69 2.42
N HIS A 144 8.22 -22.69 1.51
CA HIS A 144 6.87 -22.20 1.79
C HIS A 144 5.85 -23.14 1.14
N LYS A 145 4.78 -23.48 1.88
CA LYS A 145 3.72 -24.33 1.32
C LYS A 145 3.02 -23.64 0.15
N PRO A 146 2.85 -24.32 -1.00
CA PRO A 146 2.06 -23.78 -2.11
C PRO A 146 0.65 -23.40 -1.65
N LEU A 147 0.13 -22.31 -2.20
CA LEU A 147 -1.26 -21.95 -1.96
C LEU A 147 -2.20 -22.96 -2.63
N GLU A 148 -3.23 -23.35 -1.92
CA GLU A 148 -4.28 -24.23 -2.45
C GLU A 148 -5.37 -23.40 -3.14
N LEU A 149 -5.66 -23.69 -4.42
CA LEU A 149 -6.63 -22.94 -5.22
C LEU A 149 -8.07 -23.10 -4.69
N ASP A 150 -8.39 -24.26 -4.12
CA ASP A 150 -9.74 -24.60 -3.68
C ASP A 150 -10.03 -24.27 -2.20
N ARG A 151 -9.10 -23.60 -1.51
CA ARG A 151 -9.41 -23.12 -0.16
C ARG A 151 -10.18 -21.79 -0.23
N PRO A 152 -11.48 -21.77 0.13
CA PRO A 152 -12.29 -20.53 0.14
C PRO A 152 -11.67 -19.40 0.97
N LYS A 153 -10.85 -19.74 1.96
CA LYS A 153 -10.16 -18.80 2.86
C LYS A 153 -8.95 -18.10 2.25
N VAL A 154 -8.40 -18.57 1.14
CA VAL A 154 -7.25 -17.97 0.46
C VAL A 154 -7.68 -16.93 -0.58
N PHE A 155 -8.87 -17.11 -1.13
CA PHE A 155 -9.48 -16.27 -2.15
C PHE A 155 -10.77 -15.65 -1.58
N PHE A 156 -10.62 -14.66 -0.69
CA PHE A 156 -11.77 -13.85 -0.30
C PHE A 156 -12.10 -12.82 -1.39
N LEU A 157 -12.67 -13.33 -2.48
CA LEU A 157 -13.84 -12.68 -3.04
C LEU A 157 -15.02 -13.25 -2.24
N PRO A 158 -15.92 -12.46 -1.66
CA PRO A 158 -17.19 -12.95 -1.15
C PRO A 158 -17.83 -13.85 -2.20
N GLU A 159 -18.57 -14.89 -1.82
CA GLU A 159 -19.30 -15.72 -2.79
C GLU A 159 -20.25 -14.88 -3.67
N THR A 160 -20.67 -13.71 -3.18
CA THR A 160 -21.41 -12.68 -3.91
C THR A 160 -20.58 -11.99 -4.99
N ALA A 161 -19.26 -11.99 -4.90
CA ALA A 161 -18.34 -11.53 -5.94
C ALA A 161 -17.80 -12.68 -6.79
N LYS A 162 -18.57 -13.76 -7.01
CA LYS A 162 -18.47 -14.50 -8.27
C LYS A 162 -18.75 -13.47 -9.36
N ARG A 163 -17.71 -12.77 -9.77
CA ARG A 163 -17.77 -11.94 -10.97
C ARG A 163 -18.24 -12.88 -12.07
N LYS A 164 -19.42 -12.64 -12.61
CA LYS A 164 -19.87 -13.27 -13.86
C LYS A 164 -18.82 -13.02 -14.94
N ASP A 165 -18.03 -11.97 -14.77
CA ASP A 165 -17.03 -11.51 -15.70
C ASP A 165 -15.62 -11.83 -15.20
N LYS A 166 -14.73 -12.14 -16.15
CA LYS A 166 -13.31 -12.36 -15.92
C LYS A 166 -12.68 -11.09 -15.33
N THR A 167 -11.62 -11.25 -14.55
CA THR A 167 -10.78 -10.09 -14.15
C THR A 167 -10.28 -9.31 -15.38
N PRO A 168 -9.84 -8.09 -15.23
CA PRO A 168 -9.23 -7.35 -16.33
C PRO A 168 -8.09 -8.11 -17.04
N TRP A 169 -7.48 -9.08 -16.38
CA TRP A 169 -6.38 -9.91 -16.88
C TRP A 169 -6.82 -11.28 -17.41
N GLY A 170 -8.08 -11.68 -17.21
CA GLY A 170 -8.69 -12.88 -17.78
C GLY A 170 -8.74 -14.08 -16.83
N GLY A 171 -8.16 -14.04 -15.66
CA GLY A 171 -8.18 -15.10 -14.66
C GLY A 171 -9.46 -15.12 -13.83
N ASN A 172 -9.75 -16.28 -13.23
CA ASN A 172 -10.82 -16.45 -12.25
C ASN A 172 -10.26 -16.52 -10.82
N TYR A 173 -8.96 -16.68 -10.68
CA TYR A 173 -8.23 -16.80 -9.40
C TYR A 173 -7.05 -15.85 -9.38
N ASP A 174 -6.75 -15.27 -8.21
CA ASP A 174 -5.59 -14.43 -7.96
C ASP A 174 -4.63 -15.18 -7.02
N TYR A 175 -3.54 -15.73 -7.55
CA TYR A 175 -2.69 -16.66 -6.79
C TYR A 175 -1.85 -15.93 -5.73
N TYR A 176 -0.95 -15.07 -6.18
CA TYR A 176 -0.17 -14.19 -5.32
C TYR A 176 -0.57 -12.74 -5.54
N ARG A 177 -1.12 -12.12 -4.53
CA ARG A 177 -1.52 -10.72 -4.59
C ARG A 177 -0.39 -9.86 -4.02
N ILE A 178 0.55 -9.44 -4.89
CA ILE A 178 1.51 -8.39 -4.52
C ILE A 178 0.72 -7.11 -4.25
N ASN A 179 0.99 -6.45 -3.13
CA ASN A 179 0.23 -5.29 -2.70
C ASN A 179 1.07 -4.10 -2.21
N SER A 180 2.37 -4.27 -2.05
CA SER A 180 3.28 -3.14 -1.86
C SER A 180 4.70 -3.48 -2.30
N LEU A 181 5.43 -2.47 -2.74
CA LEU A 181 6.84 -2.48 -3.04
C LEU A 181 7.48 -1.21 -2.53
N GLN A 182 8.63 -1.32 -1.91
CA GLN A 182 9.50 -0.18 -1.63
C GLN A 182 10.91 -0.48 -2.11
N ILE A 183 11.56 0.52 -2.68
CA ILE A 183 13.00 0.51 -2.92
C ILE A 183 13.68 0.78 -1.58
N ILE A 184 14.50 -0.17 -1.14
CA ILE A 184 15.18 -0.09 0.16
C ILE A 184 16.10 1.12 0.18
N PRO A 185 15.96 2.02 1.20
CA PRO A 185 16.83 3.17 1.37
C PRO A 185 18.23 2.75 1.86
N GLU A 186 19.14 3.69 1.93
CA GLU A 186 20.43 3.44 2.60
C GLU A 186 20.21 3.24 4.10
N THR A 187 20.74 2.15 4.64
CA THR A 187 20.65 1.80 6.07
C THR A 187 21.95 1.21 6.56
N ASP A 188 22.22 1.28 7.86
CA ASP A 188 23.44 0.69 8.44
C ASP A 188 23.45 -0.83 8.35
N ILE A 189 22.29 -1.51 8.38
CA ILE A 189 22.20 -2.94 8.14
C ILE A 189 22.52 -3.26 6.67
N GLY A 190 22.03 -2.46 5.73
CA GLY A 190 22.28 -2.65 4.29
C GLY A 190 23.75 -2.45 3.88
N LYS A 191 24.52 -1.66 4.64
CA LYS A 191 25.97 -1.53 4.46
C LYS A 191 26.73 -2.78 4.90
N LYS A 192 26.18 -3.58 5.83
CA LYS A 192 26.80 -4.78 6.41
C LYS A 192 26.29 -6.07 5.80
N ASP A 193 25.06 -6.09 5.31
CA ASP A 193 24.38 -7.27 4.78
C ASP A 193 23.72 -6.91 3.43
N SER A 194 24.27 -7.49 2.36
CA SER A 194 23.84 -7.20 0.99
C SER A 194 22.38 -7.55 0.70
N ARG A 195 21.74 -8.40 1.51
CA ARG A 195 20.30 -8.70 1.39
C ARG A 195 19.46 -7.44 1.56
N PHE A 196 19.90 -6.50 2.42
CA PHE A 196 19.20 -5.27 2.78
C PHE A 196 19.82 -4.01 2.16
N ARG A 197 20.71 -4.15 1.18
CA ARG A 197 21.42 -3.01 0.55
C ARG A 197 20.45 -2.05 -0.14
N LYS A 198 20.83 -0.77 -0.20
CA LYS A 198 20.12 0.28 -0.94
C LYS A 198 19.82 -0.17 -2.38
N GLY A 199 18.59 0.09 -2.81
CA GLY A 199 18.11 -0.20 -4.16
C GLY A 199 17.51 -1.59 -4.35
N ASN A 200 17.67 -2.52 -3.41
CA ASN A 200 16.90 -3.77 -3.39
C ASN A 200 15.41 -3.46 -3.22
N TRP A 201 14.53 -4.36 -3.62
CA TRP A 201 13.09 -4.19 -3.52
C TRP A 201 12.53 -5.05 -2.40
N ILE A 202 11.89 -4.43 -1.40
CA ILE A 202 11.09 -5.16 -0.42
C ILE A 202 9.64 -5.22 -0.90
N ILE A 203 9.07 -6.42 -0.94
CA ILE A 203 7.81 -6.72 -1.59
C ILE A 203 6.92 -7.50 -0.64
N SER A 204 5.64 -7.10 -0.56
CA SER A 204 4.62 -7.81 0.20
C SER A 204 3.70 -8.61 -0.70
N ILE A 205 3.47 -9.87 -0.35
CA ILE A 205 2.47 -10.77 -0.93
C ILE A 205 1.38 -11.04 0.09
N ARG A 206 0.16 -10.59 -0.20
CA ARG A 206 -1.01 -10.75 0.68
C ARG A 206 -1.45 -12.21 0.83
N HIS A 207 -1.61 -12.91 -0.30
CA HIS A 207 -1.97 -14.31 -0.28
C HIS A 207 -0.75 -15.16 0.05
N GLY A 208 -0.84 -15.91 1.15
CA GLY A 208 0.30 -16.64 1.71
C GLY A 208 1.08 -15.88 2.78
N SER A 209 0.71 -14.60 3.04
CA SER A 209 1.30 -13.81 4.13
C SER A 209 2.83 -13.85 4.11
N MET A 210 3.40 -13.38 3.01
CA MET A 210 4.85 -13.42 2.77
C MET A 210 5.39 -12.04 2.43
N ILE A 211 6.59 -11.78 2.90
CA ILE A 211 7.41 -10.63 2.52
C ILE A 211 8.70 -11.18 1.96
N PHE A 212 9.21 -10.61 0.86
CA PHE A 212 10.52 -10.99 0.35
C PHE A 212 11.28 -9.77 -0.19
N ILE A 213 12.59 -9.94 -0.32
CA ILE A 213 13.47 -8.94 -0.91
C ILE A 213 14.07 -9.50 -2.20
N LEU A 214 13.90 -8.73 -3.29
CA LEU A 214 14.60 -8.96 -4.55
C LEU A 214 15.89 -8.14 -4.57
N ASP A 215 16.97 -8.80 -4.92
CA ASP A 215 18.23 -8.12 -5.23
C ASP A 215 18.08 -7.26 -6.48
N LYS A 216 18.51 -6.00 -6.40
CA LYS A 216 18.31 -5.00 -7.46
C LYS A 216 18.95 -5.35 -8.80
N ASP A 217 20.07 -6.08 -8.78
CA ASP A 217 20.85 -6.40 -9.98
C ASP A 217 20.44 -7.75 -10.57
N THR A 218 20.36 -8.78 -9.72
CA THR A 218 20.09 -10.16 -10.16
C THR A 218 18.62 -10.51 -10.23
N LYS A 219 17.75 -9.72 -9.61
CA LYS A 219 16.30 -9.97 -9.44
C LYS A 219 15.98 -11.31 -8.80
N LYS A 220 16.91 -11.86 -8.03
CA LYS A 220 16.73 -13.08 -7.22
C LYS A 220 16.21 -12.73 -5.83
N ILE A 221 15.42 -13.63 -5.25
CA ILE A 221 14.97 -13.48 -3.88
C ILE A 221 16.16 -13.77 -2.94
N VAL A 222 16.52 -12.76 -2.13
CA VAL A 222 17.69 -12.85 -1.21
C VAL A 222 17.29 -12.92 0.25
N TRP A 223 16.03 -12.63 0.59
CA TRP A 223 15.49 -12.71 1.94
C TRP A 223 13.98 -12.95 1.88
N LYS A 224 13.44 -13.66 2.88
CA LYS A 224 11.99 -13.90 3.05
C LYS A 224 11.62 -13.79 4.52
N CYS A 225 10.38 -13.39 4.76
CA CYS A 225 9.67 -13.50 6.03
C CYS A 225 8.28 -14.07 5.70
N ILE A 226 7.93 -15.16 6.33
CA ILE A 226 6.67 -15.87 6.10
C ILE A 226 5.77 -15.82 7.34
N TYR A 227 4.56 -16.29 7.18
CA TYR A 227 3.49 -16.26 8.16
C TYR A 227 3.94 -16.58 9.59
N GLU A 228 4.70 -17.65 9.81
CA GLU A 228 5.10 -18.15 11.12
C GLU A 228 6.38 -17.51 11.69
N ASP A 229 7.12 -16.74 10.92
CA ASP A 229 8.40 -16.17 11.35
C ASP A 229 8.23 -15.08 12.41
N VAL A 230 7.10 -14.37 12.39
CA VAL A 230 6.80 -13.28 13.31
C VAL A 230 5.86 -13.77 14.42
N LYS A 231 6.13 -13.37 15.66
CA LYS A 231 5.29 -13.68 16.81
C LYS A 231 3.82 -13.31 16.54
N ASP A 232 2.90 -14.21 16.89
CA ASP A 232 1.46 -14.10 16.63
C ASP A 232 1.10 -13.98 15.14
N ASN A 233 2.01 -14.46 14.27
CA ASN A 233 1.92 -14.52 12.82
C ASN A 233 1.66 -13.16 12.13
N ILE A 234 2.06 -13.02 10.87
CA ILE A 234 1.59 -11.93 9.99
C ILE A 234 0.46 -12.47 9.11
N GLU A 235 -0.60 -11.66 8.91
CA GLU A 235 -1.81 -12.16 8.26
C GLU A 235 -2.35 -11.22 7.20
N GLY A 236 -2.03 -11.51 5.94
CA GLY A 236 -2.53 -10.75 4.79
C GLY A 236 -2.06 -9.31 4.75
N GLN A 237 -0.84 -9.06 5.24
CA GLN A 237 -0.22 -7.76 5.45
C GLN A 237 -0.19 -6.89 4.18
N HIS A 238 -0.10 -5.58 4.40
CA HIS A 238 0.08 -4.54 3.39
C HIS A 238 1.20 -3.57 3.80
N SER A 239 1.57 -2.64 2.92
CA SER A 239 2.42 -1.49 3.23
C SER A 239 3.71 -1.86 3.99
N VAL A 240 4.52 -2.73 3.39
CA VAL A 240 5.78 -3.17 3.98
C VAL A 240 6.90 -2.20 3.57
N GLN A 241 7.65 -1.70 4.56
CA GLN A 241 8.69 -0.69 4.35
C GLN A 241 9.94 -0.99 5.18
N MET A 242 11.12 -0.90 4.56
CA MET A 242 12.37 -0.78 5.28
C MET A 242 12.56 0.65 5.74
N LEU A 243 12.68 0.87 7.04
CA LEU A 243 12.95 2.18 7.64
C LEU A 243 14.43 2.53 7.59
N GLU A 244 14.77 3.82 7.69
CA GLU A 244 16.16 4.30 7.73
C GLU A 244 16.98 3.68 8.88
N ASN A 245 16.33 3.30 9.98
CA ASN A 245 16.96 2.60 11.11
C ASN A 245 17.20 1.10 10.86
N GLY A 246 16.87 0.60 9.64
CA GLY A 246 17.07 -0.79 9.23
C GLY A 246 16.02 -1.78 9.74
N ARG A 247 14.93 -1.31 10.36
CA ARG A 247 13.78 -2.15 10.75
C ARG A 247 12.75 -2.21 9.64
N ILE A 248 11.93 -3.25 9.62
CA ILE A 248 10.82 -3.36 8.66
C ILE A 248 9.52 -2.97 9.35
N LEU A 249 8.85 -1.93 8.84
CA LEU A 249 7.51 -1.50 9.24
C LEU A 249 6.48 -2.27 8.40
N ILE A 250 5.46 -2.83 9.06
CA ILE A 250 4.44 -3.68 8.44
C ILE A 250 3.06 -3.26 8.92
N PHE A 251 2.12 -3.06 8.01
CA PHE A 251 0.69 -3.03 8.32
C PHE A 251 0.18 -4.46 8.28
N ASP A 252 -0.01 -5.07 9.43
CA ASP A 252 -0.47 -6.45 9.56
C ASP A 252 -1.99 -6.49 9.77
N ASN A 253 -2.72 -6.85 8.70
CA ASN A 253 -4.17 -6.80 8.67
C ASN A 253 -4.84 -7.71 9.72
N GLY A 254 -4.21 -8.83 10.07
CA GLY A 254 -4.79 -9.75 11.04
C GLY A 254 -6.04 -10.44 10.53
N ARG A 255 -6.00 -10.84 9.27
CA ARG A 255 -7.14 -11.36 8.52
C ARG A 255 -7.87 -12.53 9.20
N TYR A 256 -7.12 -13.41 9.86
CA TYR A 256 -7.69 -14.58 10.52
C TYR A 256 -7.96 -14.34 12.00
N ARG A 257 -7.18 -13.46 12.64
CA ARG A 257 -7.38 -13.11 14.05
C ARG A 257 -8.44 -12.02 14.27
N GLY A 258 -8.87 -11.28 13.20
CA GLY A 258 -9.98 -10.32 13.26
C GLY A 258 -9.65 -8.95 13.84
N TRP A 259 -8.36 -8.58 13.93
CA TRP A 259 -7.88 -7.25 14.32
C TRP A 259 -6.53 -6.95 13.70
N SER A 260 -6.31 -5.68 13.37
CA SER A 260 -5.08 -5.21 12.72
C SER A 260 -4.07 -4.67 13.73
N ARG A 261 -2.81 -4.66 13.31
CA ARG A 261 -1.71 -4.01 14.02
C ARG A 261 -0.71 -3.40 13.05
N VAL A 262 0.08 -2.46 13.54
CA VAL A 262 1.27 -1.98 12.85
C VAL A 262 2.48 -2.37 13.67
N ILE A 263 3.46 -3.04 13.05
CA ILE A 263 4.64 -3.56 13.76
C ILE A 263 5.93 -3.11 13.09
N GLU A 264 6.98 -2.94 13.90
CA GLU A 264 8.36 -2.90 13.42
C GLU A 264 9.06 -4.19 13.81
N ILE A 265 9.69 -4.85 12.86
CA ILE A 265 10.46 -6.08 13.11
C ILE A 265 11.96 -5.87 12.81
N ASN A 266 12.77 -6.65 13.50
CA ASN A 266 14.17 -6.82 13.15
C ASN A 266 14.29 -7.82 11.98
N PRO A 267 14.86 -7.43 10.82
CA PRO A 267 14.93 -8.32 9.65
C PRO A 267 15.87 -9.51 9.81
N LEU A 268 16.72 -9.54 10.85
CA LEU A 268 17.69 -10.63 11.09
C LEU A 268 17.09 -11.80 11.87
N ASN A 269 16.13 -11.52 12.76
CA ASN A 269 15.56 -12.53 13.68
C ASN A 269 14.03 -12.46 13.80
N TYR A 270 13.38 -11.55 13.03
CA TYR A 270 11.92 -11.33 12.98
C TYR A 270 11.29 -10.89 14.31
N GLU A 271 12.09 -10.50 15.31
CA GLU A 271 11.62 -9.98 16.58
C GLU A 271 10.80 -8.68 16.39
N ILE A 272 9.65 -8.61 17.04
CA ILE A 272 8.85 -7.38 17.08
C ILE A 272 9.51 -6.40 18.06
N LEU A 273 9.97 -5.27 17.53
CA LEU A 273 10.65 -4.21 18.28
C LEU A 273 9.71 -3.06 18.69
N TRP A 274 8.59 -2.94 18.01
CA TRP A 274 7.53 -1.99 18.30
C TRP A 274 6.20 -2.52 17.73
N GLU A 275 5.11 -2.27 18.44
CA GLU A 275 3.77 -2.65 18.02
C GLU A 275 2.78 -1.55 18.39
N TYR A 276 1.87 -1.24 17.46
CA TYR A 276 0.64 -0.52 17.73
C TYR A 276 -0.55 -1.41 17.41
N LYS A 277 -1.47 -1.52 18.35
CA LYS A 277 -2.79 -2.15 18.21
C LYS A 277 -3.77 -1.42 19.11
N SER A 278 -5.05 -1.49 18.80
CA SER A 278 -6.08 -0.93 19.69
C SER A 278 -6.26 -1.80 20.95
N ASP A 279 -6.52 -1.18 22.08
CA ASP A 279 -6.86 -1.89 23.33
C ASP A 279 -8.13 -2.75 23.18
N LYS A 280 -9.08 -2.25 22.39
CA LYS A 280 -10.25 -3.02 21.96
C LYS A 280 -9.98 -3.57 20.56
N LYS A 281 -10.04 -4.90 20.41
CA LYS A 281 -9.73 -5.57 19.14
C LYS A 281 -10.52 -4.97 17.97
N GLU A 282 -11.79 -4.63 18.18
CA GLU A 282 -12.67 -4.03 17.15
C GLU A 282 -12.31 -2.58 16.83
N GLY A 283 -11.51 -1.94 17.68
CA GLY A 283 -11.10 -0.55 17.54
C GLY A 283 -10.18 -0.29 16.35
N PHE A 284 -9.44 -1.30 15.91
CA PHE A 284 -8.55 -1.19 14.76
C PHE A 284 -8.57 -2.49 13.94
N PHE A 285 -9.32 -2.46 12.84
CA PHE A 285 -9.40 -3.61 11.92
C PHE A 285 -9.77 -3.17 10.51
N THR A 286 -8.97 -3.60 9.54
CA THR A 286 -9.29 -3.60 8.11
C THR A 286 -8.86 -4.94 7.53
N LEU A 287 -9.83 -5.66 6.93
CA LEU A 287 -9.62 -7.01 6.39
C LEU A 287 -8.71 -7.00 5.17
N SER A 288 -8.80 -5.93 4.37
CA SER A 288 -8.01 -5.72 3.16
C SER A 288 -7.50 -4.29 3.09
N GLU A 289 -6.56 -4.06 2.17
CA GLU A 289 -5.90 -2.78 2.03
C GLU A 289 -5.18 -2.36 3.33
N GLY A 290 -5.09 -1.07 3.61
CA GLY A 290 -4.37 -0.56 4.77
C GLY A 290 -2.97 -0.07 4.42
N TYR A 291 -2.60 1.03 5.04
CA TYR A 291 -1.30 1.67 4.79
C TYR A 291 -0.73 2.23 6.08
N CYS A 292 0.57 2.16 6.24
CA CYS A 292 1.28 2.84 7.31
C CYS A 292 2.51 3.55 6.76
N GLN A 293 2.81 4.71 7.32
CA GLN A 293 3.98 5.52 6.94
C GLN A 293 4.66 6.04 8.20
N ARG A 294 5.96 5.75 8.35
CA ARG A 294 6.77 6.43 9.38
C ARG A 294 7.03 7.85 8.94
N LEU A 295 6.67 8.81 9.78
CA LEU A 295 6.84 10.23 9.53
C LEU A 295 8.18 10.73 10.09
N LYS A 296 8.65 11.88 9.59
CA LYS A 296 9.97 12.44 9.96
C LYS A 296 10.11 12.77 11.46
N ASN A 297 9.02 13.13 12.13
CA ASN A 297 9.01 13.39 13.57
C ASN A 297 8.98 12.10 14.43
N GLY A 298 9.01 10.92 13.82
CA GLY A 298 8.94 9.61 14.47
C GLY A 298 7.53 9.06 14.66
N ASN A 299 6.49 9.86 14.41
CA ASN A 299 5.10 9.39 14.43
C ASN A 299 4.81 8.41 13.30
N THR A 300 3.69 7.69 13.38
CA THR A 300 3.20 6.82 12.32
C THR A 300 1.83 7.27 11.85
N LEU A 301 1.70 7.53 10.54
CA LEU A 301 0.41 7.72 9.88
C LEU A 301 -0.15 6.35 9.51
N ILE A 302 -1.41 6.08 9.86
CA ILE A 302 -2.06 4.79 9.65
C ILE A 302 -3.37 5.03 8.91
N THR A 303 -3.54 4.36 7.77
CA THR A 303 -4.80 4.33 7.01
C THR A 303 -5.55 3.04 7.32
N GLU A 304 -6.69 3.12 7.96
CA GLU A 304 -7.64 2.03 8.17
C GLU A 304 -8.67 2.08 7.04
N SER A 305 -8.34 1.43 5.93
CA SER A 305 -8.96 1.66 4.63
C SER A 305 -10.48 1.43 4.62
N GLU A 306 -10.95 0.27 5.07
CA GLU A 306 -12.37 -0.10 5.00
C GLU A 306 -13.26 0.76 5.90
N LYS A 307 -12.69 1.40 6.93
CA LYS A 307 -13.42 2.36 7.77
C LYS A 307 -13.33 3.81 7.27
N GLY A 308 -12.62 4.05 6.17
CA GLY A 308 -12.39 5.39 5.64
C GLY A 308 -11.76 6.32 6.67
N ARG A 309 -10.86 5.77 7.51
CA ARG A 309 -10.21 6.48 8.61
C ARG A 309 -8.71 6.49 8.45
N VAL A 310 -8.11 7.64 8.70
CA VAL A 310 -6.66 7.81 8.81
C VAL A 310 -6.34 8.47 10.12
N PHE A 311 -5.29 8.03 10.80
CA PHE A 311 -4.87 8.64 12.04
C PHE A 311 -3.35 8.62 12.20
N GLU A 312 -2.83 9.62 12.92
CA GLU A 312 -1.40 9.74 13.26
C GLU A 312 -1.21 9.44 14.74
N ILE A 313 -0.28 8.57 15.04
CA ILE A 313 0.09 8.20 16.40
C ILE A 313 1.53 8.56 16.70
N THR A 314 1.83 8.88 17.96
CA THR A 314 3.19 8.98 18.48
C THR A 314 3.82 7.58 18.61
N LYS A 315 5.09 7.51 18.93
CA LYS A 315 5.78 6.23 19.20
C LYS A 315 5.18 5.48 20.39
N GLU A 316 4.63 6.21 21.35
CA GLU A 316 3.95 5.68 22.56
C GLU A 316 2.50 5.27 22.30
N GLY A 317 1.99 5.46 21.06
CA GLY A 317 0.63 5.07 20.68
C GLY A 317 -0.45 6.14 20.93
N GLU A 318 -0.08 7.38 21.36
CA GLU A 318 -1.02 8.48 21.49
C GLU A 318 -1.52 8.92 20.12
N ILE A 319 -2.85 8.92 19.88
CA ILE A 319 -3.43 9.46 18.66
C ILE A 319 -3.43 10.99 18.77
N VAL A 320 -2.74 11.65 17.83
CA VAL A 320 -2.59 13.11 17.83
C VAL A 320 -3.37 13.81 16.71
N TRP A 321 -3.73 13.08 15.67
CA TRP A 321 -4.49 13.57 14.52
C TRP A 321 -5.34 12.46 13.93
N GLY A 322 -6.50 12.81 13.38
CA GLY A 322 -7.39 11.90 12.68
C GLY A 322 -8.05 12.56 11.49
N PHE A 323 -8.38 11.75 10.49
CA PHE A 323 -9.16 12.12 9.33
C PHE A 323 -10.18 11.03 9.02
N TYR A 324 -11.39 11.44 8.73
CA TYR A 324 -12.50 10.56 8.37
C TYR A 324 -13.03 11.00 7.01
N HIS A 325 -13.12 10.05 6.08
CA HIS A 325 -13.63 10.37 4.74
C HIS A 325 -14.98 11.08 4.84
N PRO A 326 -15.14 12.27 4.21
CA PRO A 326 -16.37 13.06 4.35
C PRO A 326 -17.56 12.44 3.61
N ASP A 327 -17.30 11.69 2.55
CA ASP A 327 -18.32 11.11 1.70
C ASP A 327 -18.74 9.72 2.18
N LYS A 328 -19.92 9.28 1.78
CA LYS A 328 -20.43 7.94 1.97
C LYS A 328 -20.30 7.14 0.68
N GLN A 329 -20.14 5.84 0.84
CA GLN A 329 -20.18 4.88 -0.26
C GLN A 329 -21.56 4.94 -0.92
N ASP A 330 -21.59 5.21 -2.21
CA ASP A 330 -22.84 5.20 -2.96
C ASP A 330 -23.26 3.78 -3.39
N GLU A 331 -24.50 3.64 -3.84
CA GLU A 331 -25.08 2.37 -4.25
C GLU A 331 -24.50 1.82 -5.56
N THR A 332 -23.67 2.60 -6.26
CA THR A 332 -23.07 2.19 -7.54
C THR A 332 -21.82 1.33 -7.34
N ASN A 333 -21.25 1.30 -6.13
CA ASN A 333 -20.12 0.44 -5.83
C ASN A 333 -20.54 -1.02 -5.69
N SER A 334 -20.50 -1.75 -6.80
CA SER A 334 -20.87 -3.15 -6.88
C SER A 334 -19.93 -4.12 -6.17
N LEU A 335 -18.70 -3.66 -5.82
CA LEU A 335 -17.67 -4.52 -5.21
C LEU A 335 -17.95 -4.83 -3.74
N HIS A 336 -18.58 -3.90 -3.03
CA HIS A 336 -18.81 -3.96 -1.58
C HIS A 336 -20.21 -3.49 -1.20
N PRO A 337 -21.28 -4.19 -1.63
CA PRO A 337 -22.65 -3.77 -1.35
C PRO A 337 -22.97 -3.65 0.14
N GLU A 338 -22.24 -4.37 1.00
CA GLU A 338 -22.35 -4.26 2.46
C GLU A 338 -21.84 -2.91 3.01
N SER A 339 -21.17 -2.12 2.19
CA SER A 339 -20.63 -0.80 2.55
C SER A 339 -21.55 0.36 2.21
N TYR A 340 -22.66 0.13 1.51
CA TYR A 340 -23.58 1.19 1.10
C TYR A 340 -24.10 2.01 2.27
N GLY A 341 -24.05 3.33 2.10
CA GLY A 341 -24.42 4.28 3.14
C GLY A 341 -23.41 4.42 4.29
N LYS A 342 -22.39 3.56 4.36
CA LYS A 342 -21.27 3.71 5.28
C LYS A 342 -20.25 4.72 4.71
N ARG A 343 -19.27 5.10 5.52
CA ARG A 343 -18.18 5.98 5.09
C ARG A 343 -17.45 5.36 3.91
N GLN A 344 -17.09 6.21 2.94
CA GLN A 344 -16.27 5.78 1.80
C GLN A 344 -14.90 5.31 2.29
N TRP A 345 -14.39 4.25 1.67
CA TRP A 345 -13.06 3.72 1.94
C TRP A 345 -11.98 4.72 1.51
N ILE A 346 -10.84 4.68 2.18
CA ILE A 346 -9.62 5.36 1.74
C ILE A 346 -8.61 4.28 1.41
N TYR A 347 -8.25 4.14 0.14
CA TYR A 347 -7.25 3.15 -0.26
C TYR A 347 -5.92 3.38 0.47
N ARG A 348 -5.40 4.60 0.38
CA ARG A 348 -4.14 5.03 1.00
C ARG A 348 -4.12 6.54 1.18
N MET A 349 -3.55 7.01 2.29
CA MET A 349 -3.18 8.41 2.49
C MET A 349 -1.68 8.50 2.70
N ILE A 350 -1.02 9.36 1.93
CA ILE A 350 0.42 9.63 2.04
C ILE A 350 0.61 11.04 2.58
N ARG A 351 1.43 11.19 3.63
CA ARG A 351 1.85 12.50 4.10
C ARG A 351 3.17 12.91 3.47
N TYR A 352 3.15 14.01 2.73
CA TYR A 352 4.33 14.69 2.23
C TYR A 352 4.78 15.76 3.21
N GLU A 353 6.10 15.92 3.39
CA GLU A 353 6.66 16.99 4.19
C GLU A 353 6.23 18.36 3.65
N LYS A 354 6.04 19.32 4.58
CA LYS A 354 5.60 20.67 4.22
C LYS A 354 6.52 21.32 3.19
N ASP A 355 7.83 21.28 3.43
CA ASP A 355 8.81 21.91 2.54
C ASP A 355 8.87 21.28 1.15
N PHE A 356 8.57 19.97 1.05
CA PHE A 356 8.50 19.26 -0.23
C PHE A 356 7.42 19.86 -1.14
N ILE A 357 6.20 19.97 -0.65
CA ILE A 357 5.06 20.50 -1.41
C ILE A 357 5.18 22.02 -1.62
N ASP A 358 5.63 22.77 -0.61
CA ASP A 358 5.79 24.22 -0.73
C ASP A 358 6.79 24.60 -1.82
N LYS A 359 7.90 23.86 -1.96
CA LYS A 359 8.87 24.06 -3.06
C LYS A 359 8.25 23.84 -4.45
N ILE A 360 7.39 22.83 -4.60
CA ILE A 360 6.69 22.57 -5.86
C ILE A 360 5.74 23.71 -6.18
N ARG A 361 4.94 24.17 -5.21
CA ARG A 361 3.97 25.26 -5.37
C ARG A 361 4.62 26.61 -5.72
N LEU A 362 5.85 26.85 -5.24
CA LEU A 362 6.61 28.05 -5.56
C LEU A 362 7.17 28.05 -6.99
N LYS A 363 7.52 26.85 -7.52
CA LYS A 363 8.01 26.70 -8.90
C LYS A 363 6.91 26.79 -9.96
N GLY A 364 5.67 26.53 -9.59
CA GLY A 364 4.49 26.56 -10.49
C GLY A 364 3.80 27.93 -10.53
N ARG A 365 4.35 28.95 -9.88
CA ARG A 365 3.95 30.34 -9.96
C ARG A 365 4.93 31.13 -10.82
#